data_2e71c4af8f4aa84d9e8e3ca1417e9f76
#
_entry.id   2e71c4af8f4aa84d9e8e3ca1417e9f76
#
_cell.length_a   1.000
_cell.length_b   1.000
_cell.length_c   1.000
_cell.angle_alpha   90.00
_cell.angle_beta   90.00
_cell.angle_gamma   90.00
#
_symmetry.space_group_name_H-M   'P 1'
#
loop_
_entity.id
_entity.type
_entity.pdbx_description
1 polymer ?
#
loop_
_entity_poly.entity_id
_entity_poly.type
_entity_poly.pdbx_seq_one_letter_code
_entity_poly.pdbx_strand_id
1 'polypeptide(L)'
;MYVLTPVREAADHFGLAISTLHYWERRGLITASRRSGQRCYDDDQLYRIALIKHWRRIGGLGLSKITELLAEQHRWREVVVGQLAEIEQERARLDTAHDYLVELLTCRREDRLEDCPWFRDRVDLPAHAAAG
;
A
#
# COMPACT_ATOMS: atom_id res chain seq x y z
N MET A 1 24.78 6.02 -27.26
CA MET A 1 24.08 7.29 -27.04
C MET A 1 22.90 7.02 -26.06
N TYR A 2 22.93 7.66 -24.89
CA TYR A 2 21.87 7.45 -23.90
C TYR A 2 20.69 8.33 -24.24
N VAL A 3 19.53 7.72 -24.42
CA VAL A 3 18.28 8.46 -24.54
C VAL A 3 17.79 8.76 -23.13
N LEU A 4 17.63 10.04 -22.81
CA LEU A 4 17.14 10.48 -21.53
C LEU A 4 15.68 10.94 -21.69
N THR A 5 14.82 10.48 -20.80
CA THR A 5 13.40 10.82 -20.81
C THR A 5 13.15 11.87 -19.73
N PRO A 6 12.60 13.05 -20.11
CA PRO A 6 12.28 14.08 -19.12
C PRO A 6 11.25 13.57 -18.08
N VAL A 7 11.32 14.12 -16.88
CA VAL A 7 10.45 13.71 -15.77
C VAL A 7 8.97 13.80 -16.12
N ARG A 8 8.56 14.84 -16.83
CA ARG A 8 7.15 15.03 -17.23
C ARG A 8 6.69 13.92 -18.16
N GLU A 9 7.50 13.58 -19.14
CA GLU A 9 7.18 12.50 -20.08
C GLU A 9 7.09 11.14 -19.36
N ALA A 10 8.03 10.87 -18.44
CA ALA A 10 8.01 9.65 -17.65
C ALA A 10 6.74 9.60 -16.77
N ALA A 11 6.41 10.69 -16.10
CA ALA A 11 5.21 10.79 -15.26
C ALA A 11 3.94 10.51 -16.08
N ASP A 12 3.83 11.12 -17.25
CA ASP A 12 2.68 10.92 -18.13
C ASP A 12 2.59 9.47 -18.61
N HIS A 13 3.72 8.89 -19.00
CA HIS A 13 3.75 7.50 -19.47
C HIS A 13 3.28 6.51 -18.39
N PHE A 14 3.77 6.68 -17.16
CA PHE A 14 3.45 5.75 -16.08
C PHE A 14 2.17 6.11 -15.32
N GLY A 15 1.54 7.24 -15.66
CA GLY A 15 0.34 7.69 -14.94
C GLY A 15 0.64 8.08 -13.50
N LEU A 16 1.83 8.63 -13.24
CA LEU A 16 2.27 9.03 -11.91
C LEU A 16 2.38 10.55 -11.82
N ALA A 17 2.16 11.09 -10.64
CA ALA A 17 2.42 12.50 -10.38
C ALA A 17 3.93 12.76 -10.38
N ILE A 18 4.34 13.92 -10.86
CA ILE A 18 5.76 14.34 -10.81
C ILE A 18 6.25 14.32 -9.35
N SER A 19 5.41 14.74 -8.40
CA SER A 19 5.72 14.71 -6.98
C SER A 19 6.02 13.30 -6.46
N THR A 20 5.36 12.29 -7.01
CA THR A 20 5.64 10.88 -6.67
C THR A 20 7.05 10.49 -7.10
N LEU A 21 7.44 10.85 -8.32
CA LEU A 21 8.80 10.57 -8.82
C LEU A 21 9.86 11.31 -8.00
N HIS A 22 9.60 12.56 -7.64
CA HIS A 22 10.51 13.31 -6.77
C HIS A 22 10.65 12.67 -5.39
N TYR A 23 9.56 12.15 -4.85
CA TYR A 23 9.57 11.44 -3.57
C TYR A 23 10.40 10.17 -3.66
N TRP A 24 10.24 9.39 -4.74
CA TRP A 24 11.02 8.17 -4.95
C TRP A 24 12.52 8.47 -5.09
N GLU A 25 12.87 9.60 -5.74
CA GLU A 25 14.26 10.06 -5.79
C GLU A 25 14.80 10.36 -4.38
N ARG A 26 14.01 11.06 -3.55
CA ARG A 26 14.40 11.37 -2.17
C ARG A 26 14.57 10.10 -1.33
N ARG A 27 13.79 9.08 -1.63
CA ARG A 27 13.89 7.79 -0.93
C ARG A 27 15.04 6.93 -1.46
N GLY A 28 15.76 7.38 -2.47
CA GLY A 28 16.86 6.62 -3.06
C GLY A 28 16.42 5.44 -3.93
N LEU A 29 15.14 5.39 -4.29
CA LEU A 29 14.60 4.31 -5.11
C LEU A 29 14.96 4.46 -6.59
N ILE A 30 15.03 5.68 -7.07
CA ILE A 30 15.41 6.02 -8.44
C ILE A 30 16.38 7.19 -8.42
N THR A 31 17.13 7.34 -9.50
CA THR A 31 18.11 8.41 -9.67
C THR A 31 17.82 9.17 -10.97
N ALA A 32 17.76 10.49 -10.89
CA ALA A 32 17.61 11.33 -12.06
C ALA A 32 18.97 11.89 -12.49
N SER A 33 19.13 12.05 -13.81
CA SER A 33 20.21 12.83 -14.39
C SER A 33 19.67 14.21 -14.75
N ARG A 34 20.54 15.21 -14.88
CA ARG A 34 20.13 16.55 -15.34
C ARG A 34 20.66 16.80 -16.73
N ARG A 35 19.77 17.23 -17.60
CA ARG A 35 20.12 17.66 -18.96
C ARG A 35 19.48 19.02 -19.20
N SER A 36 20.34 20.02 -19.46
CA SER A 36 19.89 21.41 -19.66
C SER A 36 19.04 21.92 -18.51
N GLY A 37 19.41 21.56 -17.26
CA GLY A 37 18.69 21.97 -16.06
C GLY A 37 17.46 21.15 -15.74
N GLN A 38 17.04 20.21 -16.61
CA GLN A 38 15.86 19.39 -16.41
C GLN A 38 16.22 18.00 -15.88
N ARG A 39 15.37 17.47 -15.01
CA ARG A 39 15.48 16.09 -14.54
C ARG A 39 15.07 15.13 -15.65
N CYS A 40 15.91 14.13 -15.87
CA CYS A 40 15.70 13.10 -16.88
C CYS A 40 16.06 11.73 -16.33
N TYR A 41 15.49 10.70 -16.91
CA TYR A 41 15.75 9.31 -16.53
C TYR A 41 16.31 8.55 -17.72
N ASP A 42 17.35 7.74 -17.48
CA ASP A 42 17.84 6.80 -18.48
C ASP A 42 16.94 5.54 -18.50
N ASP A 43 17.21 4.63 -19.44
CA ASP A 43 16.38 3.42 -19.61
C ASP A 43 16.38 2.52 -18.36
N ASP A 44 17.50 2.44 -17.67
CA ASP A 44 17.59 1.63 -16.44
C ASP A 44 16.68 2.22 -15.34
N GLN A 45 16.64 3.55 -15.23
CA GLN A 45 15.79 4.22 -14.26
C GLN A 45 14.31 4.14 -14.66
N LEU A 46 13.99 4.18 -15.94
CA LEU A 46 12.63 3.97 -16.43
C LEU A 46 12.16 2.55 -16.09
N TYR A 47 13.00 1.56 -16.31
CA TYR A 47 12.71 0.18 -15.91
C TYR A 47 12.46 0.07 -14.40
N ARG A 48 13.30 0.74 -13.62
CA ARG A 48 13.16 0.76 -12.15
C ARG A 48 11.85 1.39 -11.70
N ILE A 49 11.43 2.49 -12.35
CA ILE A 49 10.11 3.12 -12.11
C ILE A 49 8.98 2.13 -12.42
N ALA A 50 9.05 1.48 -13.57
CA ALA A 50 8.06 0.48 -13.98
C ALA A 50 7.98 -0.67 -12.98
N LEU A 51 9.11 -1.14 -12.50
CA LEU A 51 9.21 -2.24 -11.55
C LEU A 51 8.60 -1.88 -10.19
N ILE A 52 8.93 -0.69 -9.68
CA ILE A 52 8.36 -0.18 -8.42
C ILE A 52 6.83 -0.11 -8.53
N LYS A 53 6.34 0.48 -9.62
CA LYS A 53 4.90 0.59 -9.88
C LYS A 53 4.24 -0.79 -9.92
N HIS A 54 4.86 -1.73 -10.61
CA HIS A 54 4.36 -3.11 -10.74
C HIS A 54 4.27 -3.81 -9.38
N TRP A 55 5.33 -3.75 -8.58
CA TRP A 55 5.36 -4.39 -7.27
C TRP A 55 4.36 -3.78 -6.30
N ARG A 56 4.14 -2.47 -6.39
CA ARG A 56 3.12 -1.81 -5.56
C ARG A 56 1.72 -2.25 -5.97
N ARG A 57 1.47 -2.30 -7.27
CA ARG A 57 0.14 -2.59 -7.81
C ARG A 57 -0.23 -4.06 -7.68
N ILE A 58 0.66 -4.96 -8.07
CA ILE A 58 0.38 -6.40 -8.12
C ILE A 58 0.74 -7.09 -6.80
N GLY A 59 1.87 -6.71 -6.22
CA GLY A 59 2.38 -7.35 -5.00
C GLY A 59 1.87 -6.71 -3.71
N GLY A 60 1.21 -5.55 -3.79
CA GLY A 60 0.77 -4.84 -2.60
C GLY A 60 1.91 -4.39 -1.69
N LEU A 61 3.11 -4.26 -2.25
CA LEU A 61 4.30 -3.93 -1.47
C LEU A 61 4.37 -2.42 -1.19
N GLY A 62 4.65 -2.06 0.06
CA GLY A 62 4.95 -0.68 0.42
C GLY A 62 6.37 -0.30 0.00
N LEU A 63 6.67 1.00 0.00
CA LEU A 63 7.97 1.50 -0.45
C LEU A 63 9.13 0.96 0.40
N SER A 64 8.93 0.74 1.69
CA SER A 64 9.97 0.18 2.56
C SER A 64 10.37 -1.23 2.14
N LYS A 65 9.39 -2.07 1.81
CA LYS A 65 9.64 -3.43 1.31
C LYS A 65 10.32 -3.40 -0.05
N ILE A 66 9.89 -2.49 -0.92
CA ILE A 66 10.49 -2.32 -2.25
C ILE A 66 11.95 -1.87 -2.11
N THR A 67 12.25 -0.97 -1.18
CA THR A 67 13.61 -0.56 -0.89
C THR A 67 14.48 -1.76 -0.51
N GLU A 68 13.96 -2.64 0.34
CA GLU A 68 14.65 -3.88 0.72
C GLU A 68 14.87 -4.81 -0.47
N LEU A 69 13.86 -4.95 -1.35
CA LEU A 69 13.98 -5.78 -2.55
C LEU A 69 15.02 -5.25 -3.53
N LEU A 70 15.17 -3.93 -3.62
CA LEU A 70 16.12 -3.30 -4.54
C LEU A 70 17.53 -3.16 -3.95
N ALA A 71 17.70 -3.43 -2.67
CA ALA A 71 19.02 -3.43 -2.05
C ALA A 71 19.88 -4.57 -2.61
N GLU A 72 21.18 -4.34 -2.75
CA GLU A 72 22.14 -5.31 -3.30
C GLU A 72 22.41 -6.45 -2.31
N GLN A 73 21.40 -6.97 -1.68
CA GLN A 73 21.54 -8.09 -0.72
C GLN A 73 20.69 -9.25 -1.21
N HIS A 74 21.24 -10.44 -1.09
CA HIS A 74 20.59 -11.68 -1.52
C HIS A 74 19.48 -12.13 -0.55
N ARG A 75 18.70 -11.17 0.01
CA ARG A 75 17.70 -11.46 1.04
C ARG A 75 16.27 -11.17 0.57
N TRP A 76 16.07 -11.05 -0.73
CA TRP A 76 14.76 -10.72 -1.26
C TRP A 76 13.69 -11.76 -0.89
N ARG A 77 14.09 -13.04 -0.78
CA ARG A 77 13.15 -14.11 -0.40
C ARG A 77 12.58 -13.90 0.99
N GLU A 78 13.40 -13.45 1.93
CA GLU A 78 12.95 -13.15 3.29
C GLU A 78 11.92 -12.03 3.29
N VAL A 79 12.13 -11.00 2.47
CA VAL A 79 11.20 -9.89 2.33
C VAL A 79 9.86 -10.39 1.79
N VAL A 80 9.89 -11.22 0.75
CA VAL A 80 8.68 -11.80 0.14
C VAL A 80 7.93 -12.70 1.14
N VAL A 81 8.65 -13.55 1.88
CA VAL A 81 8.04 -14.41 2.90
C VAL A 81 7.38 -13.57 3.99
N GLY A 82 8.04 -12.50 4.44
CA GLY A 82 7.46 -11.58 5.41
C GLY A 82 6.20 -10.92 4.89
N GLN A 83 6.18 -10.50 3.64
CA GLN A 83 5.02 -9.90 3.01
C GLN A 83 3.86 -10.90 2.91
N LEU A 84 4.15 -12.14 2.55
CA LEU A 84 3.13 -13.20 2.51
C LEU A 84 2.50 -13.43 3.88
N ALA A 85 3.29 -13.41 4.95
CA ALA A 85 2.77 -13.56 6.31
C ALA A 85 1.84 -12.40 6.68
N GLU A 86 2.19 -11.17 6.30
CA GLU A 86 1.33 -9.99 6.53
C GLU A 86 0.01 -10.12 5.75
N ILE A 87 0.07 -10.58 4.51
CA ILE A 87 -1.13 -10.79 3.68
C ILE A 87 -2.03 -11.86 4.29
N GLU A 88 -1.45 -12.95 4.78
CA GLU A 88 -2.22 -14.03 5.42
C GLU A 88 -2.92 -13.55 6.69
N GLN A 89 -2.26 -12.71 7.50
CA GLN A 89 -2.87 -12.08 8.66
C GLN A 89 -4.01 -11.16 8.27
N GLU A 90 -3.82 -10.36 7.22
CA GLU A 90 -4.86 -9.47 6.71
C GLU A 90 -6.06 -10.26 6.16
N ARG A 91 -5.80 -11.36 5.45
CA ARG A 91 -6.87 -12.24 4.97
C ARG A 91 -7.67 -12.83 6.14
N ALA A 92 -6.99 -13.29 7.18
CA ALA A 92 -7.67 -13.82 8.37
C ALA A 92 -8.51 -12.73 9.05
N ARG A 93 -8.00 -11.50 9.14
CA ARG A 93 -8.75 -10.37 9.69
C ARG A 93 -9.99 -10.08 8.85
N LEU A 94 -9.84 -10.08 7.53
CA LEU A 94 -10.96 -9.85 6.61
C LEU A 94 -11.99 -10.97 6.68
N ASP A 95 -11.55 -12.22 6.79
CA ASP A 95 -12.47 -13.37 6.96
C ASP A 95 -13.30 -13.22 8.24
N THR A 96 -12.67 -12.84 9.34
CA THR A 96 -13.37 -12.59 10.60
C THR A 96 -14.39 -11.47 10.47
N ALA A 97 -14.00 -10.35 9.83
CA ALA A 97 -14.89 -9.23 9.60
C ALA A 97 -16.06 -9.61 8.68
N HIS A 98 -15.76 -10.38 7.63
CA HIS A 98 -16.77 -10.89 6.70
C HIS A 98 -17.80 -11.74 7.43
N ASP A 99 -17.35 -12.70 8.21
CA ASP A 99 -18.26 -13.61 8.93
C ASP A 99 -19.12 -12.85 9.93
N TYR A 100 -18.53 -11.88 10.62
CA TYR A 100 -19.28 -11.03 11.54
C TYR A 100 -20.39 -10.25 10.83
N LEU A 101 -20.07 -9.66 9.67
CA LEU A 101 -21.03 -8.87 8.90
C LEU A 101 -22.15 -9.76 8.30
N VAL A 102 -21.80 -10.96 7.86
CA VAL A 102 -22.78 -11.93 7.38
C VAL A 102 -23.75 -12.29 8.53
N GLU A 103 -23.22 -12.51 9.73
CA GLU A 103 -24.03 -12.80 10.89
C GLU A 103 -24.98 -11.65 11.23
N LEU A 104 -24.55 -10.40 11.07
CA LEU A 104 -25.43 -9.25 11.26
C LEU A 104 -26.65 -9.28 10.35
N LEU A 105 -26.50 -9.80 9.13
CA LEU A 105 -27.62 -9.89 8.18
C LEU A 105 -28.69 -10.90 8.62
N THR A 106 -28.40 -11.78 9.56
CA THR A 106 -29.37 -12.70 10.11
C THR A 106 -30.31 -12.04 11.15
N CYS A 107 -29.96 -10.83 11.60
CA CYS A 107 -30.75 -10.06 12.50
C CYS A 107 -32.05 -9.62 11.82
N ARG A 108 -33.20 -9.84 12.45
CA ARG A 108 -34.54 -9.50 11.90
C ARG A 108 -35.01 -8.12 12.34
N ARG A 109 -34.16 -7.36 12.97
CA ARG A 109 -34.48 -6.04 13.48
C ARG A 109 -34.60 -5.06 12.30
N GLU A 110 -35.68 -4.29 12.26
CA GLU A 110 -35.92 -3.29 11.18
C GLU A 110 -35.70 -1.86 11.64
N ASP A 111 -35.49 -1.64 12.93
CA ASP A 111 -35.18 -0.34 13.49
C ASP A 111 -33.66 -0.08 13.49
N ARG A 112 -33.24 1.00 14.10
CA ARG A 112 -31.84 1.41 14.09
C ARG A 112 -30.96 0.38 14.79
N LEU A 113 -29.89 -0.01 14.14
CA LEU A 113 -28.96 -1.03 14.66
C LEU A 113 -28.31 -0.60 15.97
N GLU A 114 -28.01 0.68 16.12
CA GLU A 114 -27.38 1.20 17.34
C GLU A 114 -28.28 1.08 18.58
N ASP A 115 -29.59 0.95 18.39
CA ASP A 115 -30.53 0.79 19.50
C ASP A 115 -30.65 -0.67 20.00
N CYS A 116 -29.92 -1.59 19.32
CA CYS A 116 -29.96 -3.01 19.71
C CYS A 116 -29.16 -3.22 21.00
N PRO A 117 -29.77 -3.76 22.07
CA PRO A 117 -29.09 -3.97 23.36
C PRO A 117 -27.90 -4.93 23.27
N TRP A 118 -27.90 -5.81 22.27
CA TRP A 118 -26.86 -6.82 22.07
C TRP A 118 -25.48 -6.18 21.90
N PHE A 119 -25.39 -5.04 21.21
CA PHE A 119 -24.13 -4.34 21.00
C PHE A 119 -23.62 -3.66 22.26
N ARG A 120 -24.54 -3.17 23.10
CA ARG A 120 -24.17 -2.42 24.31
C ARG A 120 -23.37 -3.29 25.28
N ASP A 121 -23.66 -4.57 25.33
CA ASP A 121 -22.97 -5.52 26.19
C ASP A 121 -21.58 -5.93 25.63
N ARG A 122 -21.34 -5.67 24.34
CA ARG A 122 -20.16 -6.17 23.64
C ARG A 122 -19.12 -5.09 23.30
N VAL A 123 -19.48 -3.83 23.50
CA VAL A 123 -18.55 -2.72 23.27
C VAL A 123 -18.01 -2.23 24.61
N ASP A 124 -16.80 -1.71 24.60
CA ASP A 124 -16.14 -1.21 25.80
C ASP A 124 -16.63 0.21 26.10
N LEU A 125 -17.35 0.37 27.20
CA LEU A 125 -17.89 1.64 27.64
C LEU A 125 -17.27 2.04 28.98
N PRO A 126 -17.11 3.36 29.24
CA PRO A 126 -16.74 3.79 30.58
C PRO A 126 -17.76 3.27 31.64
N ALA A 127 -17.29 2.95 32.83
CA ALA A 127 -18.10 2.32 33.87
C ALA A 127 -19.40 3.06 34.17
N HIS A 128 -19.41 4.40 34.11
CA HIS A 128 -20.60 5.21 34.38
C HIS A 128 -21.63 5.13 33.24
N ALA A 129 -21.21 4.81 32.01
CA ALA A 129 -22.11 4.68 30.88
C ALA A 129 -22.67 3.25 30.74
N ALA A 130 -21.96 2.25 31.27
CA ALA A 130 -22.38 0.87 31.24
C ALA A 130 -23.53 0.54 32.19
N ALA A 131 -23.75 1.41 33.22
CA ALA A 131 -24.78 1.21 34.23
C ALA A 131 -26.15 1.80 33.86
N GLY A 132 -26.25 2.41 32.66
CA GLY A 132 -27.49 3.05 32.20
C GLY A 132 -28.42 2.15 31.42
#